data_75a69568ec5b9a2e81f0effb640c7e26
#
_entry.id   75a69568ec5b9a2e81f0effb640c7e26
#
_cell.length_a   1.000
_cell.length_b   1.000
_cell.length_c   1.000
_cell.angle_alpha   90.00
_cell.angle_beta   90.00
_cell.angle_gamma   90.00
#
_symmetry.space_group_name_H-M   'P 1'
#
loop_
_entity.id
_entity.type
_entity.pdbx_description
1 polymer ?
#
loop_
_entity_poly.entity_id
_entity_poly.type
_entity_poly.pdbx_seq_one_letter_code
_entity_poly.pdbx_strand_id
1 'polypeptide(L)'
;LSIERPQHEGLEARIADAIAPTIEHMGYELVRVQVSGKERPVVQIMADRADDAPFRVEDCEAISHAVGAVLDVEDPIKGEWTLEVSSAGIDRPLTRAKDWNRYAGHVAQLELMVPQDGRKRFKGIALGADAETARLKLEDGGEASFPRSNIRRAKLVLTDELIAATAASRQEN
;
A
#
# COMPACT_ATOMS: atom_id res chain seq x y z
N LEU A 1 -0.53 18.18 -10.12
CA LEU A 1 -0.78 16.73 -10.05
C LEU A 1 -1.11 16.34 -8.63
N SER A 2 -2.31 15.84 -8.43
CA SER A 2 -2.74 15.36 -7.13
C SER A 2 -2.13 13.99 -6.84
N ILE A 3 -1.68 13.81 -5.61
CA ILE A 3 -1.17 12.53 -5.13
C ILE A 3 -2.38 11.64 -4.80
N GLU A 4 -2.42 10.45 -5.38
CA GLU A 4 -3.44 9.48 -5.04
C GLU A 4 -3.11 8.86 -3.69
N ARG A 5 -4.05 8.95 -2.76
CA ARG A 5 -3.92 8.35 -1.43
C ARG A 5 -4.61 7.00 -1.38
N PRO A 6 -4.06 6.02 -0.65
CA PRO A 6 -4.75 4.76 -0.43
C PRO A 6 -6.03 5.00 0.38
N GLN A 7 -7.03 4.16 0.16
CA GLN A 7 -8.29 4.24 0.90
C GLN A 7 -8.23 3.34 2.14
N HIS A 8 -8.73 3.86 3.24
CA HIS A 8 -8.80 3.17 4.52
C HIS A 8 -10.17 3.37 5.14
N GLU A 9 -10.46 2.58 6.17
CA GLU A 9 -11.71 2.69 6.92
C GLU A 9 -11.42 2.84 8.41
N GLY A 10 -12.36 3.41 9.15
CA GLY A 10 -12.30 3.52 10.60
C GLY A 10 -11.06 4.22 11.13
N LEU A 11 -10.43 3.61 12.12
CA LEU A 11 -9.24 4.17 12.78
C LEU A 11 -8.08 4.38 11.80
N GLU A 12 -7.87 3.43 10.90
CA GLU A 12 -6.80 3.54 9.90
C GLU A 12 -7.02 4.73 8.97
N ALA A 13 -8.26 5.00 8.57
CA ALA A 13 -8.60 6.18 7.77
C ALA A 13 -8.32 7.48 8.54
N ARG A 14 -8.68 7.52 9.81
CA ARG A 14 -8.42 8.69 10.66
C ARG A 14 -6.93 8.97 10.80
N ILE A 15 -6.12 7.94 10.99
CA ILE A 15 -4.67 8.07 11.08
C ILE A 15 -4.09 8.51 9.72
N ALA A 16 -4.52 7.87 8.63
CA ALA A 16 -4.05 8.18 7.28
C ALA A 16 -4.33 9.64 6.93
N ASP A 17 -5.54 10.12 7.19
CA ASP A 17 -5.92 11.51 6.91
C ASP A 17 -5.08 12.50 7.73
N ALA A 18 -4.75 12.15 8.96
CA ALA A 18 -3.95 13.00 9.83
C ALA A 18 -2.49 13.13 9.36
N ILE A 19 -1.89 12.03 8.88
CA ILE A 19 -0.45 11.99 8.57
C ILE A 19 -0.11 12.25 7.10
N ALA A 20 -1.04 11.99 6.17
CA ALA A 20 -0.77 12.08 4.75
C ALA A 20 -0.23 13.47 4.32
N PRO A 21 -0.82 14.59 4.75
CA PRO A 21 -0.27 15.90 4.38
C PRO A 21 1.18 16.09 4.82
N THR A 22 1.51 15.62 6.02
CA THR A 22 2.86 15.76 6.59
C THR A 22 3.89 14.99 5.77
N ILE A 23 3.62 13.70 5.47
CA ILE A 23 4.58 12.90 4.74
C ILE A 23 4.69 13.35 3.27
N GLU A 24 3.60 13.82 2.68
CA GLU A 24 3.62 14.37 1.32
C GLU A 24 4.47 15.62 1.23
N HIS A 25 4.36 16.49 2.23
CA HIS A 25 5.18 17.70 2.32
C HIS A 25 6.67 17.39 2.44
N MET A 26 7.02 16.26 3.04
CA MET A 26 8.40 15.80 3.19
C MET A 26 8.96 15.10 1.94
N GLY A 27 8.14 14.87 0.92
CA GLY A 27 8.55 14.19 -0.30
C GLY A 27 8.26 12.70 -0.32
N TYR A 28 7.29 12.26 0.47
CA TYR A 28 6.87 10.85 0.53
C TYR A 28 5.41 10.71 0.13
N GLU A 29 5.05 9.50 -0.24
CA GLU A 29 3.67 9.13 -0.54
C GLU A 29 3.25 7.96 0.35
N LEU A 30 2.06 8.06 0.94
CA LEU A 30 1.51 7.01 1.78
C LEU A 30 1.10 5.81 0.93
N VAL A 31 1.54 4.63 1.33
CA VAL A 31 1.14 3.36 0.69
C VAL A 31 0.06 2.66 1.51
N ARG A 32 0.24 2.54 2.83
CA ARG A 32 -0.74 1.88 3.70
C ARG A 32 -0.55 2.28 5.16
N VAL A 33 -1.67 2.40 5.86
CA VAL A 33 -1.72 2.43 7.33
C VAL A 33 -2.41 1.15 7.78
N GLN A 34 -1.79 0.42 8.69
CA GLN A 34 -2.37 -0.78 9.27
C GLN A 34 -2.21 -0.75 10.78
N VAL A 35 -3.31 -0.98 11.49
CA VAL A 35 -3.31 -1.08 12.94
C VAL A 35 -3.59 -2.53 13.32
N SER A 36 -2.69 -3.14 14.08
CA SER A 36 -2.81 -4.52 14.51
C SER A 36 -2.57 -4.65 16.01
N GLY A 37 -3.15 -5.68 16.63
CA GLY A 37 -3.06 -5.94 18.06
C GLY A 37 -4.18 -5.27 18.84
N LYS A 38 -4.55 -5.85 19.98
CA LYS A 38 -5.66 -5.36 20.82
C LYS A 38 -5.21 -4.59 22.05
N GLU A 39 -4.23 -5.13 22.79
CA GLU A 39 -3.78 -4.53 24.07
C GLU A 39 -2.72 -3.46 23.86
N ARG A 40 -1.76 -3.72 23.01
CA ARG A 40 -0.72 -2.77 22.60
C ARG A 40 -0.69 -2.68 21.09
N PRO A 41 -1.56 -1.85 20.50
CA PRO A 41 -1.63 -1.77 19.05
C PRO A 41 -0.31 -1.34 18.43
N VAL A 42 -0.02 -1.90 17.26
CA VAL A 42 1.08 -1.47 16.40
C VAL A 42 0.47 -0.73 15.22
N VAL A 43 0.85 0.53 15.06
CA VAL A 43 0.49 1.34 13.90
C VAL A 43 1.62 1.23 12.91
N GLN A 44 1.39 0.54 11.81
CA GLN A 44 2.38 0.38 10.75
C GLN A 44 2.08 1.37 9.62
N ILE A 45 3.07 2.18 9.27
CA ILE A 45 3.00 3.12 8.17
C ILE A 45 3.93 2.63 7.07
N MET A 46 3.39 2.37 5.89
CA MET A 46 4.18 2.09 4.70
C MET A 46 4.16 3.30 3.79
N ALA A 47 5.32 3.69 3.30
CA ALA A 47 5.47 4.84 2.43
C ALA A 47 6.50 4.58 1.33
N ASP A 48 6.38 5.31 0.24
CA ASP A 48 7.34 5.39 -0.85
C ASP A 48 7.95 6.78 -0.88
N ARG A 49 9.11 6.92 -1.52
CA ARG A 49 9.61 8.23 -1.90
C ARG A 49 8.85 8.71 -3.12
N ALA A 50 8.49 9.99 -3.14
CA ALA A 50 7.78 10.59 -4.27
C ALA A 50 8.64 10.66 -5.54
N ASP A 51 9.99 10.64 -5.38
CA ASP A 51 10.94 10.67 -6.49
C ASP A 51 11.27 9.27 -7.05
N ASP A 52 10.60 8.23 -6.55
CA ASP A 52 10.80 6.82 -6.92
C ASP A 52 12.22 6.28 -6.64
N ALA A 53 13.04 7.01 -5.89
CA ALA A 53 14.33 6.52 -5.42
C ALA A 53 14.14 5.45 -4.33
N PRO A 54 15.16 4.61 -4.08
CA PRO A 54 15.05 3.58 -3.05
C PRO A 54 14.80 4.17 -1.66
N PHE A 55 13.88 3.56 -0.94
CA PHE A 55 13.53 3.95 0.42
C PHE A 55 14.59 3.43 1.40
N ARG A 56 15.11 4.31 2.25
CA ARG A 56 16.25 4.02 3.13
C ARG A 56 15.85 4.10 4.61
N VAL A 57 16.75 3.66 5.47
CA VAL A 57 16.57 3.73 6.93
C VAL A 57 16.36 5.18 7.38
N GLU A 58 17.10 6.13 6.81
CA GLU A 58 16.97 7.55 7.10
C GLU A 58 15.57 8.07 6.77
N ASP A 59 14.96 7.53 5.73
CA ASP A 59 13.58 7.87 5.36
C ASP A 59 12.59 7.38 6.42
N CYS A 60 12.79 6.14 6.92
CA CYS A 60 11.98 5.61 8.01
C CYS A 60 12.08 6.47 9.27
N GLU A 61 13.28 6.87 9.63
CA GLU A 61 13.53 7.71 10.82
C GLU A 61 12.85 9.08 10.68
N ALA A 62 12.99 9.72 9.51
CA ALA A 62 12.38 11.02 9.26
C ALA A 62 10.86 10.97 9.34
N ILE A 63 10.26 9.95 8.70
CA ILE A 63 8.81 9.76 8.73
C ILE A 63 8.34 9.44 10.14
N SER A 64 9.02 8.53 10.83
CA SER A 64 8.68 8.12 12.19
C SER A 64 8.65 9.32 13.14
N HIS A 65 9.64 10.18 13.05
CA HIS A 65 9.72 11.38 13.89
C HIS A 65 8.57 12.35 13.61
N ALA A 66 8.30 12.63 12.33
CA ALA A 66 7.25 13.56 11.94
C ALA A 66 5.85 13.02 12.22
N VAL A 67 5.60 11.75 11.92
CA VAL A 67 4.31 11.09 12.14
C VAL A 67 4.04 10.95 13.64
N GLY A 68 5.06 10.60 14.42
CA GLY A 68 4.95 10.52 15.88
C GLY A 68 4.45 11.84 16.48
N ALA A 69 5.00 12.95 16.02
CA ALA A 69 4.58 14.27 16.48
C ALA A 69 3.11 14.58 16.13
N VAL A 70 2.69 14.24 14.90
CA VAL A 70 1.29 14.42 14.48
C VAL A 70 0.35 13.57 15.32
N LEU A 71 0.69 12.30 15.53
CA LEU A 71 -0.18 11.38 16.28
C LEU A 71 -0.22 11.70 17.78
N ASP A 72 0.81 12.31 18.34
CA ASP A 72 0.80 12.80 19.72
C ASP A 72 -0.26 13.89 19.91
N VAL A 73 -0.43 14.76 18.90
CA VAL A 73 -1.45 15.82 18.93
C VAL A 73 -2.84 15.28 18.66
N GLU A 74 -2.98 14.44 17.62
CA GLU A 74 -4.28 13.88 17.23
C GLU A 74 -4.82 12.84 18.23
N ASP A 75 -3.91 12.13 18.91
CA ASP A 75 -4.24 11.15 19.96
C ASP A 75 -5.35 10.16 19.52
N PRO A 76 -5.18 9.45 18.40
CA PRO A 76 -6.26 8.62 17.86
C PRO A 76 -6.46 7.30 18.60
N ILE A 77 -5.48 6.87 19.40
CA ILE A 77 -5.51 5.60 20.12
C ILE A 77 -5.36 5.86 21.61
N LYS A 78 -6.30 5.33 22.41
CA LYS A 78 -6.21 5.40 23.85
C LYS A 78 -5.26 4.34 24.38
N GLY A 79 -4.39 4.72 25.30
CA GLY A 79 -3.42 3.82 25.92
C GLY A 79 -2.12 3.75 25.13
N GLU A 80 -1.33 2.74 25.44
CA GLU A 80 -0.01 2.55 24.82
C GLU A 80 -0.11 1.91 23.44
N TRP A 81 0.69 2.39 22.51
CA TRP A 81 0.80 1.85 21.16
C TRP A 81 2.20 2.07 20.62
N THR A 82 2.55 1.32 19.57
CA THR A 82 3.87 1.38 18.96
C THR A 82 3.73 1.85 17.51
N LEU A 83 4.63 2.73 17.10
CA LEU A 83 4.73 3.18 15.72
C LEU A 83 5.83 2.40 14.99
N GLU A 84 5.48 1.89 13.82
CA GLU A 84 6.41 1.19 12.93
C GLU A 84 6.32 1.81 11.54
N VAL A 85 7.46 2.20 10.99
CA VAL A 85 7.53 2.78 9.63
C VAL A 85 8.39 1.86 8.77
N SER A 86 7.90 1.51 7.60
CA SER A 86 8.61 0.63 6.68
C SER A 86 8.40 1.04 5.22
N SER A 87 9.28 0.53 4.36
CA SER A 87 9.06 0.54 2.92
C SER A 87 8.00 -0.51 2.58
N ALA A 88 7.48 -0.44 1.34
CA ALA A 88 6.44 -1.36 0.90
C ALA A 88 6.93 -2.81 0.66
N GLY A 89 8.23 -3.03 0.56
CA GLY A 89 8.79 -4.35 0.26
C GLY A 89 8.69 -4.71 -1.22
N ILE A 90 9.22 -5.88 -1.59
CA ILE A 90 9.18 -6.38 -2.98
C ILE A 90 7.75 -6.84 -3.32
N ASP A 91 7.12 -7.59 -2.43
CA ASP A 91 5.74 -8.06 -2.53
C ASP A 91 4.76 -7.01 -1.99
N ARG A 92 4.89 -5.79 -2.48
CA ARG A 92 4.17 -4.62 -1.97
C ARG A 92 2.66 -4.74 -2.02
N PRO A 93 1.94 -4.07 -1.09
CA PRO A 93 0.50 -3.88 -1.23
C PRO A 93 0.18 -3.02 -2.44
N LEU A 94 -0.90 -3.36 -3.14
CA LEU A 94 -1.41 -2.59 -4.27
C LEU A 94 -2.60 -1.77 -3.78
N THR A 95 -2.36 -0.53 -3.41
CA THR A 95 -3.35 0.32 -2.75
C THR A 95 -3.78 1.52 -3.57
N ARG A 96 -3.03 1.84 -4.63
CA ARG A 96 -3.30 3.00 -5.51
C ARG A 96 -3.26 2.53 -6.95
N ALA A 97 -3.93 3.25 -7.86
CA ALA A 97 -3.90 2.93 -9.29
C ALA A 97 -2.46 2.87 -9.81
N LYS A 98 -1.60 3.80 -9.37
CA LYS A 98 -0.19 3.81 -9.78
C LYS A 98 0.55 2.52 -9.40
N ASP A 99 0.19 1.87 -8.29
CA ASP A 99 0.81 0.60 -7.90
C ASP A 99 0.46 -0.50 -8.90
N TRP A 100 -0.81 -0.62 -9.26
CA TRP A 100 -1.28 -1.59 -10.24
C TRP A 100 -0.64 -1.37 -11.62
N ASN A 101 -0.53 -0.11 -12.04
CA ASN A 101 -0.02 0.24 -13.36
C ASN A 101 1.50 0.07 -13.45
N ARG A 102 2.22 0.45 -12.40
CA ARG A 102 3.67 0.32 -12.35
C ARG A 102 4.11 -1.15 -12.40
N TYR A 103 3.35 -2.03 -11.77
CA TYR A 103 3.66 -3.46 -11.68
C TYR A 103 2.77 -4.32 -12.58
N ALA A 104 2.15 -3.72 -13.59
CA ALA A 104 1.40 -4.48 -14.60
C ALA A 104 2.33 -5.51 -15.25
N GLY A 105 1.82 -6.71 -15.47
CA GLY A 105 2.60 -7.84 -15.99
C GLY A 105 3.13 -8.78 -14.92
N HIS A 106 3.08 -8.37 -13.65
CA HIS A 106 3.49 -9.21 -12.52
C HIS A 106 2.29 -9.89 -11.87
N VAL A 107 2.54 -11.00 -11.20
CA VAL A 107 1.49 -11.76 -10.52
C VAL A 107 1.04 -10.99 -9.27
N ALA A 108 -0.27 -10.84 -9.13
CA ALA A 108 -0.90 -10.21 -7.98
C ALA A 108 -1.99 -11.11 -7.42
N GLN A 109 -2.28 -10.94 -6.15
CA GLN A 109 -3.41 -11.60 -5.50
C GLN A 109 -4.24 -10.55 -4.77
N LEU A 110 -5.55 -10.79 -4.69
CA LEU A 110 -6.46 -9.89 -4.01
C LEU A 110 -7.54 -10.65 -3.26
N GLU A 111 -8.12 -9.97 -2.27
CA GLU A 111 -9.27 -10.44 -1.51
C GLU A 111 -10.35 -9.38 -1.56
N LEU A 112 -11.58 -9.80 -1.85
CA LEU A 112 -12.74 -8.91 -1.93
C LEU A 112 -13.50 -8.89 -0.60
N MET A 113 -14.23 -7.80 -0.36
CA MET A 113 -15.16 -7.71 0.76
C MET A 113 -16.42 -8.53 0.49
N VAL A 114 -16.98 -8.39 -0.71
CA VAL A 114 -18.17 -9.12 -1.17
C VAL A 114 -17.75 -10.06 -2.30
N PRO A 115 -18.16 -11.33 -2.28
CA PRO A 115 -17.78 -12.27 -3.33
C PRO A 115 -18.19 -11.81 -4.72
N GLN A 116 -17.36 -12.12 -5.71
CA GLN A 116 -17.66 -11.93 -7.12
C GLN A 116 -17.56 -13.30 -7.79
N ASP A 117 -18.59 -13.70 -8.52
CA ASP A 117 -18.68 -15.04 -9.12
C ASP A 117 -18.44 -16.16 -8.11
N GLY A 118 -18.95 -15.96 -6.88
CA GLY A 118 -18.86 -16.93 -5.80
C GLY A 118 -17.52 -17.01 -5.10
N ARG A 119 -16.55 -16.13 -5.42
CA ARG A 119 -15.22 -16.17 -4.85
C ARG A 119 -14.81 -14.80 -4.30
N LYS A 120 -14.05 -14.82 -3.20
CA LYS A 120 -13.47 -13.61 -2.61
C LYS A 120 -11.98 -13.44 -2.94
N ARG A 121 -11.28 -14.53 -3.25
CA ARG A 121 -9.84 -14.52 -3.50
C ARG A 121 -9.54 -14.80 -4.96
N PHE A 122 -8.68 -13.96 -5.54
CA PHE A 122 -8.27 -14.08 -6.92
C PHE A 122 -6.76 -13.90 -7.03
N LYS A 123 -6.16 -14.60 -7.98
CA LYS A 123 -4.73 -14.51 -8.29
C LYS A 123 -4.57 -14.52 -9.80
N GLY A 124 -3.72 -13.65 -10.31
CA GLY A 124 -3.47 -13.55 -11.73
C GLY A 124 -2.44 -12.50 -12.04
N ILE A 125 -2.27 -12.21 -13.32
CA ILE A 125 -1.34 -11.17 -13.78
C ILE A 125 -2.04 -9.82 -13.73
N ALA A 126 -1.44 -8.85 -13.05
CA ALA A 126 -1.98 -7.50 -12.99
C ALA A 126 -1.96 -6.87 -14.38
N LEU A 127 -3.11 -6.33 -14.81
CA LEU A 127 -3.26 -5.66 -16.10
C LEU A 127 -3.28 -4.14 -15.95
N GLY A 128 -3.42 -3.65 -14.73
CA GLY A 128 -3.50 -2.24 -14.42
C GLY A 128 -4.80 -1.87 -13.72
N ALA A 129 -4.93 -0.58 -13.42
CA ALA A 129 -6.10 -0.04 -12.73
C ALA A 129 -6.33 1.42 -13.12
N ASP A 130 -7.59 1.84 -13.03
CA ASP A 130 -7.97 3.25 -13.05
C ASP A 130 -8.49 3.65 -11.66
N ALA A 131 -9.16 4.80 -11.57
CA ALA A 131 -9.67 5.29 -10.30
C ALA A 131 -10.72 4.36 -9.67
N GLU A 132 -11.44 3.59 -10.47
CA GLU A 132 -12.58 2.80 -10.03
C GLU A 132 -12.36 1.29 -10.10
N THR A 133 -11.56 0.82 -11.04
CA THR A 133 -11.47 -0.60 -11.41
C THR A 133 -10.02 -1.08 -11.48
N ALA A 134 -9.76 -2.27 -10.95
CA ALA A 134 -8.50 -2.99 -11.13
C ALA A 134 -8.77 -4.28 -11.93
N ARG A 135 -7.80 -4.72 -12.74
CA ARG A 135 -7.98 -5.86 -13.63
C ARG A 135 -6.85 -6.87 -13.46
N LEU A 136 -7.23 -8.15 -13.52
CA LEU A 136 -6.31 -9.29 -13.53
C LEU A 136 -6.58 -10.17 -14.74
N LYS A 137 -5.51 -10.76 -15.27
CA LYS A 137 -5.61 -11.88 -16.19
C LYS A 137 -5.48 -13.17 -15.38
N LEU A 138 -6.56 -13.95 -15.35
CA LEU A 138 -6.63 -15.18 -14.56
C LEU A 138 -5.88 -16.33 -15.25
N GLU A 139 -5.62 -17.39 -14.48
CA GLU A 139 -4.90 -18.58 -14.98
C GLU A 139 -5.58 -19.27 -16.14
N ASP A 140 -6.90 -19.19 -16.24
CA ASP A 140 -7.68 -19.75 -17.36
C ASP A 140 -7.58 -18.92 -18.65
N GLY A 141 -6.85 -17.80 -18.61
CA GLY A 141 -6.69 -16.90 -19.74
C GLY A 141 -7.75 -15.81 -19.83
N GLY A 142 -8.79 -15.86 -19.01
CA GLY A 142 -9.83 -14.84 -18.95
C GLY A 142 -9.40 -13.62 -18.15
N GLU A 143 -9.99 -12.48 -18.47
CA GLU A 143 -9.78 -11.25 -17.72
C GLU A 143 -10.90 -11.04 -16.72
N ALA A 144 -10.56 -10.56 -15.52
CA ALA A 144 -11.54 -10.17 -14.51
C ALA A 144 -11.30 -8.74 -14.09
N SER A 145 -12.39 -8.00 -13.90
CA SER A 145 -12.39 -6.62 -13.43
C SER A 145 -13.02 -6.56 -12.04
N PHE A 146 -12.42 -5.77 -11.17
CA PHE A 146 -12.86 -5.65 -9.78
C PHE A 146 -13.06 -4.19 -9.43
N PRO A 147 -14.22 -3.81 -8.86
CA PRO A 147 -14.37 -2.47 -8.29
C PRO A 147 -13.33 -2.30 -7.18
N ARG A 148 -12.53 -1.26 -7.26
CA ARG A 148 -11.48 -1.02 -6.25
C ARG A 148 -12.08 -0.83 -4.86
N SER A 149 -13.27 -0.27 -4.77
CA SER A 149 -14.00 -0.12 -3.51
C SER A 149 -14.37 -1.45 -2.86
N ASN A 150 -14.39 -2.54 -3.62
CA ASN A 150 -14.68 -3.89 -3.12
C ASN A 150 -13.42 -4.68 -2.78
N ILE A 151 -12.24 -4.15 -3.07
CA ILE A 151 -10.99 -4.83 -2.76
C ILE A 151 -10.62 -4.54 -1.31
N ARG A 152 -10.60 -5.59 -0.50
CA ARG A 152 -10.19 -5.49 0.89
C ARG A 152 -8.68 -5.34 1.03
N ARG A 153 -7.95 -6.15 0.26
CA ARG A 153 -6.49 -6.08 0.19
C ARG A 153 -6.00 -6.68 -1.12
N ALA A 154 -4.90 -6.19 -1.59
CA ALA A 154 -4.22 -6.71 -2.76
C ALA A 154 -2.71 -6.54 -2.58
N LYS A 155 -1.94 -7.48 -3.13
CA LYS A 155 -0.49 -7.38 -3.08
C LYS A 155 0.13 -8.13 -4.26
N LEU A 156 1.39 -7.82 -4.56
CA LEU A 156 2.17 -8.59 -5.52
C LEU A 156 2.56 -9.93 -4.89
N VAL A 157 2.69 -10.95 -5.74
CA VAL A 157 3.21 -12.25 -5.36
C VAL A 157 4.71 -12.28 -5.68
N LEU A 158 5.51 -12.76 -4.74
CA LEU A 158 6.95 -12.84 -4.92
C LEU A 158 7.27 -13.91 -5.98
N THR A 159 7.81 -13.46 -7.12
CA THR A 159 8.24 -14.32 -8.23
C THR A 159 9.68 -13.98 -8.58
N ASP A 160 10.34 -14.87 -9.32
CA ASP A 160 11.71 -14.62 -9.79
C ASP A 160 11.75 -13.38 -10.72
N GLU A 161 10.74 -13.20 -11.55
CA GLU A 161 10.62 -12.05 -12.44
C GLU A 161 10.48 -10.75 -11.65
N LEU A 162 9.70 -10.75 -10.57
CA LEU A 162 9.52 -9.58 -9.72
C LEU A 162 10.82 -9.24 -8.98
N ILE A 163 11.50 -10.24 -8.45
CA ILE A 163 12.78 -10.06 -7.77
C ILE A 163 13.82 -9.47 -8.73
N ALA A 164 13.91 -10.01 -9.95
CA ALA A 164 14.84 -9.53 -10.97
C ALA A 164 14.53 -8.10 -11.41
N ALA A 165 13.26 -7.76 -11.61
CA ALA A 165 12.82 -6.40 -11.98
C ALA A 165 13.17 -5.39 -10.90
N THR A 166 12.95 -5.75 -9.63
CA THR A 166 13.26 -4.88 -8.48
C THR A 166 14.77 -4.67 -8.32
N ALA A 167 15.57 -5.72 -8.52
CA ALA A 167 17.02 -5.62 -8.46
C ALA A 167 17.57 -4.72 -9.59
N ALA A 168 17.07 -4.86 -10.81
CA ALA A 168 17.46 -4.02 -11.94
C ALA A 168 17.14 -2.54 -11.67
N SER A 169 15.96 -2.25 -11.13
CA SER A 169 15.53 -0.90 -10.78
C SER A 169 16.44 -0.27 -9.71
N ARG A 170 16.95 -1.06 -8.78
CA ARG A 170 17.88 -0.58 -7.74
C ARG A 170 19.27 -0.27 -8.28
N GLN A 171 19.69 -0.94 -9.34
CA GLN A 171 21.00 -0.72 -9.95
C GLN A 171 21.05 0.55 -10.82
N GLU A 172 19.92 0.96 -11.36
CA GLU A 172 19.80 2.18 -12.17
C GLU A 172 19.83 3.46 -11.33
N ASN A 173 19.64 3.36 -10.06
CA ASN A 173 19.63 4.46 -9.11
C ASN A 173 20.85 4.38 -8.18
#